data_80ff94a6b014e525e2f85fc532ad73fd
#
_entry.id   80ff94a6b014e525e2f85fc532ad73fd
#
_cell.length_a   1.000
_cell.length_b   1.000
_cell.length_c   1.000
_cell.angle_alpha   90.00
_cell.angle_beta   90.00
_cell.angle_gamma   90.00
#
_symmetry.space_group_name_H-M   'P 1'
#
loop_
_entity.id
_entity.type
_entity.pdbx_description
1 polymer ?
#
loop_
_entity_poly.entity_id
_entity_poly.type
_entity_poly.pdbx_seq_one_letter_code
_entity_poly.pdbx_strand_id
1 'polypeptide(L)'
;MRNFLSAVAAVLICLISFTYVYASDGNRLFIIERSKNANIVCYDVKLSPSGAIDSKNPVDAYWLLYAEKTGDREELSVFDKKAYGFKTDYNEQTKNYTLALKAVENKNMAIVSVNGKYKAQLLINNTPAYLDKVYIQSKDGTFGIPTVYFYVLYGKTVSSDENVEEKIILKK
;
A
#
# COMPACT_ATOMS: atom_id res chain seq x y z
N MET A 1 -53.21 -10.81 40.00
CA MET A 1 -52.62 -11.33 38.74
C MET A 1 -51.59 -10.30 38.28
N ARG A 2 -50.33 -10.61 38.43
CA ARG A 2 -49.21 -9.66 38.15
C ARG A 2 -48.57 -10.07 36.83
N ASN A 3 -48.61 -9.17 35.85
CA ASN A 3 -47.99 -9.34 34.55
C ASN A 3 -46.48 -9.10 34.64
N PHE A 4 -45.70 -10.13 34.38
CA PHE A 4 -44.24 -10.00 34.18
C PHE A 4 -43.97 -9.64 32.71
N LEU A 5 -43.57 -8.40 32.48
CA LEU A 5 -42.97 -8.02 31.19
C LEU A 5 -41.47 -8.37 31.23
N SER A 6 -41.10 -9.39 30.46
CA SER A 6 -39.69 -9.71 30.16
C SER A 6 -39.15 -8.67 29.18
N ALA A 7 -38.25 -7.80 29.62
CA ALA A 7 -37.46 -6.94 28.77
C ALA A 7 -36.27 -7.74 28.22
N VAL A 8 -36.34 -8.12 26.95
CA VAL A 8 -35.19 -8.67 26.20
C VAL A 8 -34.32 -7.50 25.80
N ALA A 9 -33.19 -7.28 26.50
CA ALA A 9 -32.18 -6.32 26.10
C ALA A 9 -31.36 -6.93 24.94
N ALA A 10 -31.63 -6.47 23.73
CA ALA A 10 -30.81 -6.77 22.56
C ALA A 10 -29.51 -5.98 22.69
N VAL A 11 -28.42 -6.66 23.03
CA VAL A 11 -27.07 -6.10 22.98
C VAL A 11 -26.64 -6.05 21.53
N LEU A 12 -26.77 -4.87 20.92
CA LEU A 12 -26.27 -4.58 19.59
C LEU A 12 -24.74 -4.39 19.70
N ILE A 13 -23.97 -5.45 19.45
CA ILE A 13 -22.51 -5.36 19.34
C ILE A 13 -22.19 -4.66 18.00
N CYS A 14 -22.02 -3.35 18.05
CA CYS A 14 -21.41 -2.61 16.94
C CYS A 14 -19.95 -3.06 16.80
N LEU A 15 -19.70 -3.93 15.83
CA LEU A 15 -18.35 -4.19 15.34
C LEU A 15 -17.86 -2.91 14.64
N ILE A 16 -17.23 -2.04 15.42
CA ILE A 16 -16.53 -0.87 14.88
C ILE A 16 -15.27 -1.42 14.20
N SER A 17 -15.35 -1.66 12.92
CA SER A 17 -14.17 -1.88 12.08
C SER A 17 -13.37 -0.59 12.10
N PHE A 18 -12.29 -0.54 12.88
CA PHE A 18 -11.32 0.54 12.82
C PHE A 18 -10.61 0.46 11.45
N THR A 19 -11.16 1.12 10.46
CA THR A 19 -10.41 1.46 9.27
C THR A 19 -9.43 2.55 9.67
N TYR A 20 -8.15 2.20 9.81
CA TYR A 20 -7.09 3.19 9.95
C TYR A 20 -7.07 4.04 8.68
N VAL A 21 -7.66 5.23 8.74
CA VAL A 21 -7.53 6.24 7.69
C VAL A 21 -6.14 6.84 7.85
N TYR A 22 -5.18 6.30 7.11
CA TYR A 22 -3.86 6.93 7.00
C TYR A 22 -4.07 8.29 6.33
N ALA A 23 -3.72 9.38 7.03
CA ALA A 23 -3.75 10.71 6.46
C ALA A 23 -2.79 10.72 5.25
N SER A 24 -3.35 10.60 4.06
CA SER A 24 -2.62 10.67 2.81
C SER A 24 -2.39 12.15 2.52
N ASP A 25 -1.17 12.64 2.74
CA ASP A 25 -0.70 13.78 1.97
C ASP A 25 -0.93 13.45 0.50
N GLY A 26 -1.38 14.42 -0.31
CA GLY A 26 -1.76 14.19 -1.71
C GLY A 26 -0.70 13.53 -2.61
N ASN A 27 0.44 13.19 -2.04
CA ASN A 27 1.60 12.56 -2.67
C ASN A 27 1.71 11.05 -2.42
N ARG A 28 0.83 10.43 -1.57
CA ARG A 28 0.86 8.98 -1.33
C ARG A 28 0.46 8.21 -2.57
N LEU A 29 1.38 7.33 -3.07
CA LEU A 29 1.11 6.41 -4.17
C LEU A 29 0.37 5.17 -3.67
N PHE A 30 0.94 4.48 -2.68
CA PHE A 30 0.38 3.28 -2.05
C PHE A 30 1.15 2.95 -0.77
N ILE A 31 0.68 1.92 -0.06
CA ILE A 31 1.36 1.35 1.12
C ILE A 31 1.61 -0.14 0.95
N ILE A 32 2.58 -0.67 1.70
CA ILE A 32 2.74 -2.12 1.90
C ILE A 32 2.44 -2.45 3.36
N GLU A 33 1.45 -3.32 3.57
CA GLU A 33 1.14 -3.95 4.85
C GLU A 33 1.69 -5.37 4.91
N ARG A 34 1.95 -5.87 6.11
CA ARG A 34 2.48 -7.22 6.35
C ARG A 34 1.66 -7.94 7.40
N SER A 35 1.59 -9.28 7.28
CA SER A 35 0.96 -10.12 8.30
C SER A 35 1.71 -10.15 9.64
N LYS A 36 2.97 -9.68 9.68
CA LYS A 36 3.85 -9.80 10.85
C LYS A 36 3.51 -8.83 11.98
N ASN A 37 3.23 -7.57 11.63
CA ASN A 37 2.92 -6.50 12.60
C ASN A 37 2.19 -5.35 11.90
N ALA A 38 1.80 -4.33 12.68
CA ALA A 38 1.07 -3.17 12.19
C ALA A 38 1.94 -2.12 11.45
N ASN A 39 3.26 -2.32 11.37
CA ASN A 39 4.14 -1.40 10.66
C ASN A 39 3.90 -1.48 9.15
N ILE A 40 3.88 -0.33 8.50
CA ILE A 40 3.65 -0.22 7.05
C ILE A 40 4.83 0.46 6.37
N VAL A 41 5.06 0.10 5.09
CA VAL A 41 5.96 0.84 4.22
C VAL A 41 5.13 1.75 3.33
N CYS A 42 5.45 3.02 3.33
CA CYS A 42 4.81 4.05 2.53
C CYS A 42 5.65 4.37 1.29
N TYR A 43 4.99 4.64 0.17
CA TYR A 43 5.61 5.11 -1.06
C TYR A 43 4.94 6.41 -1.48
N ASP A 44 5.67 7.51 -1.42
CA ASP A 44 5.19 8.85 -1.71
C ASP A 44 5.93 9.43 -2.93
N VAL A 45 5.24 10.21 -3.75
CA VAL A 45 5.92 11.02 -4.76
C VAL A 45 6.70 12.11 -4.06
N LYS A 46 7.96 12.25 -4.42
CA LYS A 46 8.80 13.34 -3.96
C LYS A 46 8.70 14.52 -4.92
N LEU A 47 8.35 15.68 -4.40
CA LEU A 47 8.23 16.89 -5.19
C LEU A 47 9.46 17.77 -4.99
N SER A 48 9.87 18.43 -6.06
CA SER A 48 10.85 19.51 -6.05
C SER A 48 10.23 20.79 -5.44
N PRO A 49 11.03 21.80 -5.10
CA PRO A 49 10.52 23.09 -4.63
C PRO A 49 9.56 23.80 -5.61
N SER A 50 9.62 23.45 -6.89
CA SER A 50 8.69 23.98 -7.92
C SER A 50 7.34 23.26 -7.97
N GLY A 51 7.13 22.21 -7.16
CA GLY A 51 5.92 21.38 -7.16
C GLY A 51 5.88 20.30 -8.23
N ALA A 52 6.89 20.21 -9.09
CA ALA A 52 7.03 19.10 -10.04
C ALA A 52 7.65 17.87 -9.35
N ILE A 53 7.50 16.68 -9.93
CA ILE A 53 8.17 15.47 -9.43
C ILE A 53 9.70 15.70 -9.46
N ASP A 54 10.38 15.35 -8.38
CA ASP A 54 11.85 15.42 -8.31
C ASP A 54 12.45 14.41 -9.29
N SER A 55 13.06 14.91 -10.36
CA SER A 55 13.59 14.06 -11.44
C SER A 55 14.74 13.15 -11.01
N LYS A 56 15.46 13.49 -9.92
CA LYS A 56 16.57 12.68 -9.39
C LYS A 56 16.07 11.58 -8.45
N ASN A 57 15.02 11.87 -7.70
CA ASN A 57 14.46 10.97 -6.71
C ASN A 57 12.92 11.09 -6.72
N PRO A 58 12.24 10.53 -7.74
CA PRO A 58 10.80 10.75 -7.94
C PRO A 58 9.91 10.11 -6.87
N VAL A 59 10.44 9.14 -6.12
CA VAL A 59 9.72 8.42 -5.07
C VAL A 59 10.53 8.36 -3.79
N ASP A 60 9.86 8.48 -2.68
CA ASP A 60 10.37 8.29 -1.34
C ASP A 60 9.69 7.06 -0.71
N ALA A 61 10.45 6.20 -0.01
CA ALA A 61 9.92 5.01 0.65
C ALA A 61 10.46 4.92 2.08
N TYR A 62 9.55 4.75 3.04
CA TYR A 62 9.85 4.79 4.46
C TYR A 62 8.85 3.98 5.29
N TRP A 63 9.23 3.63 6.53
CA TRP A 63 8.36 3.01 7.51
C TRP A 63 7.47 4.04 8.22
N LEU A 64 6.23 3.62 8.53
CA LEU A 64 5.46 4.15 9.64
C LEU A 64 5.31 3.04 10.68
N LEU A 65 5.86 3.28 11.88
CA LEU A 65 5.99 2.30 12.96
C LEU A 65 4.78 2.36 13.90
N TYR A 66 3.75 1.55 13.62
CA TYR A 66 2.55 1.48 14.46
C TYR A 66 2.58 0.35 15.50
N ALA A 67 3.47 -0.62 15.35
CA ALA A 67 3.56 -1.75 16.29
C ALA A 67 4.29 -1.37 17.59
N GLU A 68 5.35 -0.57 17.49
CA GLU A 68 6.18 -0.16 18.61
C GLU A 68 5.99 1.31 19.01
N LYS A 69 5.53 2.12 18.06
CA LYS A 69 5.39 3.58 18.18
C LYS A 69 4.09 4.04 17.53
N THR A 70 3.72 5.29 17.74
CA THR A 70 2.44 5.86 17.28
C THR A 70 2.45 6.28 15.80
N GLY A 71 3.15 5.57 14.94
CA GLY A 71 3.26 5.88 13.52
C GLY A 71 4.46 6.78 13.20
N ASP A 72 5.51 6.72 14.02
CA ASP A 72 6.76 7.45 13.75
C ASP A 72 7.35 7.00 12.42
N ARG A 73 7.83 7.99 11.65
CA ARG A 73 8.53 7.75 10.40
C ARG A 73 9.96 7.27 10.66
N GLU A 74 10.37 6.23 9.95
CA GLU A 74 11.74 5.73 9.93
C GLU A 74 12.18 5.39 8.49
N GLU A 75 13.40 5.78 8.13
CA GLU A 75 13.96 5.49 6.82
C GLU A 75 14.24 3.99 6.64
N LEU A 76 14.04 3.48 5.42
CA LEU A 76 14.38 2.09 5.11
C LEU A 76 15.88 1.83 5.31
N SER A 77 16.22 0.86 6.13
CA SER A 77 17.58 0.37 6.29
C SER A 77 18.12 -0.25 4.97
N VAL A 78 19.40 -0.53 4.92
CA VAL A 78 20.03 -1.23 3.77
C VAL A 78 19.37 -2.60 3.52
N PHE A 79 18.99 -3.30 4.60
CA PHE A 79 18.31 -4.59 4.49
C PHE A 79 16.86 -4.43 4.01
N ASP A 80 16.14 -3.43 4.52
CA ASP A 80 14.77 -3.14 4.06
C ASP A 80 14.74 -2.79 2.57
N LYS A 81 15.71 -2.04 2.08
CA LYS A 81 15.86 -1.69 0.66
C LYS A 81 16.08 -2.90 -0.27
N LYS A 82 16.46 -4.07 0.26
CA LYS A 82 16.49 -5.32 -0.50
C LYS A 82 15.08 -5.85 -0.74
N ALA A 83 14.20 -5.77 0.28
CA ALA A 83 12.84 -6.27 0.22
C ALA A 83 11.84 -5.24 -0.35
N TYR A 84 11.95 -3.99 0.11
CA TYR A 84 10.99 -2.90 -0.21
C TYR A 84 11.57 -1.86 -1.18
N GLY A 85 12.78 -2.06 -1.66
CA GLY A 85 13.40 -1.17 -2.63
C GLY A 85 12.70 -1.20 -3.98
N PHE A 86 12.92 -0.17 -4.76
CA PHE A 86 12.31 0.03 -6.07
C PHE A 86 13.31 0.57 -7.07
N LYS A 87 12.90 0.61 -8.34
CA LYS A 87 13.56 1.34 -9.43
C LYS A 87 12.54 2.30 -10.02
N THR A 88 13.02 3.44 -10.47
CA THR A 88 12.21 4.44 -11.20
C THR A 88 12.91 4.82 -12.49
N ASP A 89 12.14 4.94 -13.57
CA ASP A 89 12.62 5.40 -14.87
C ASP A 89 11.63 6.43 -15.41
N TYR A 90 12.13 7.41 -16.18
CA TYR A 90 11.28 8.37 -16.88
C TYR A 90 10.98 7.85 -18.28
N ASN A 91 9.71 7.76 -18.63
CA ASN A 91 9.27 7.37 -19.97
C ASN A 91 9.04 8.62 -20.81
N GLU A 92 9.90 8.87 -21.78
CA GLU A 92 9.85 10.03 -22.67
C GLU A 92 8.61 10.05 -23.57
N GLN A 93 8.06 8.89 -23.89
CA GLN A 93 6.89 8.79 -24.79
C GLN A 93 5.60 9.16 -24.06
N THR A 94 5.42 8.64 -22.85
CA THR A 94 4.22 8.89 -22.02
C THR A 94 4.35 10.10 -21.10
N LYS A 95 5.57 10.66 -20.99
CA LYS A 95 5.93 11.78 -20.07
C LYS A 95 5.63 11.47 -18.61
N ASN A 96 5.67 10.18 -18.23
CA ASN A 96 5.42 9.72 -16.87
C ASN A 96 6.65 9.00 -16.31
N TYR A 97 6.78 9.02 -14.99
CA TYR A 97 7.70 8.13 -14.29
C TYR A 97 7.08 6.74 -14.17
N THR A 98 7.92 5.73 -14.28
CA THR A 98 7.58 4.35 -13.96
C THR A 98 8.22 3.95 -12.64
N LEU A 99 7.55 3.09 -11.90
CA LEU A 99 8.00 2.54 -10.61
C LEU A 99 7.91 1.01 -10.68
N ALA A 100 9.01 0.33 -10.34
CA ALA A 100 9.05 -1.13 -10.24
C ALA A 100 9.56 -1.53 -8.86
N LEU A 101 8.77 -2.27 -8.08
CA LEU A 101 9.21 -2.85 -6.81
C LEU A 101 10.18 -4.02 -7.06
N LYS A 102 11.27 -4.10 -6.30
CA LYS A 102 12.24 -5.18 -6.41
C LYS A 102 11.64 -6.55 -6.04
N ALA A 103 10.70 -6.56 -5.09
CA ALA A 103 10.08 -7.79 -4.59
C ALA A 103 8.86 -8.25 -5.41
N VAL A 104 8.39 -7.45 -6.36
CA VAL A 104 7.20 -7.73 -7.18
C VAL A 104 7.64 -7.71 -8.65
N GLU A 105 8.14 -8.84 -9.11
CA GLU A 105 8.58 -8.98 -10.50
C GLU A 105 7.42 -8.79 -11.49
N ASN A 106 7.72 -8.16 -12.63
CA ASN A 106 6.77 -7.96 -13.75
C ASN A 106 5.54 -7.09 -13.47
N LYS A 107 5.53 -6.32 -12.39
CA LYS A 107 4.48 -5.34 -12.10
C LYS A 107 5.06 -3.93 -12.12
N ASN A 108 5.20 -3.37 -13.33
CA ASN A 108 5.58 -1.97 -13.50
C ASN A 108 4.35 -1.07 -13.30
N MET A 109 4.53 0.00 -12.58
CA MET A 109 3.50 0.99 -12.29
C MET A 109 3.84 2.31 -12.98
N ALA A 110 2.87 2.98 -13.57
CA ALA A 110 3.02 4.36 -14.03
C ALA A 110 2.62 5.32 -12.89
N ILE A 111 3.43 6.34 -12.64
CA ILE A 111 3.04 7.44 -11.74
C ILE A 111 2.26 8.45 -12.57
N VAL A 112 0.98 8.57 -12.29
CA VAL A 112 0.06 9.45 -13.02
C VAL A 112 -0.55 10.51 -12.11
N SER A 113 -0.87 11.68 -12.64
CA SER A 113 -1.60 12.73 -11.92
C SER A 113 -3.09 12.63 -12.23
N VAL A 114 -3.92 12.51 -11.19
CA VAL A 114 -5.38 12.42 -11.29
C VAL A 114 -5.98 13.42 -10.32
N ASN A 115 -6.70 14.41 -10.83
CA ASN A 115 -7.33 15.46 -10.02
C ASN A 115 -6.36 16.13 -9.02
N GLY A 116 -5.13 16.39 -9.45
CA GLY A 116 -4.10 17.04 -8.64
C GLY A 116 -3.44 16.13 -7.59
N LYS A 117 -3.74 14.82 -7.59
CA LYS A 117 -3.10 13.81 -6.74
C LYS A 117 -2.32 12.82 -7.59
N TYR A 118 -1.20 12.35 -7.08
CA TYR A 118 -0.43 11.29 -7.74
C TYR A 118 -0.97 9.91 -7.38
N LYS A 119 -0.97 9.00 -8.36
CA LYS A 119 -1.41 7.61 -8.23
C LYS A 119 -0.43 6.68 -8.93
N ALA A 120 -0.27 5.48 -8.38
CA ALA A 120 0.44 4.38 -9.05
C ALA A 120 -0.56 3.56 -9.87
N GLN A 121 -0.48 3.64 -11.18
CA GLN A 121 -1.38 2.93 -12.10
C GLN A 121 -0.71 1.65 -12.62
N LEU A 122 -1.40 0.52 -12.56
CA LEU A 122 -0.96 -0.76 -13.08
C LEU A 122 -2.16 -1.63 -13.51
N LEU A 123 -1.89 -2.86 -13.97
CA LEU A 123 -2.94 -3.86 -14.15
C LEU A 123 -3.09 -4.70 -12.87
N ILE A 124 -4.28 -4.69 -12.29
CA ILE A 124 -4.71 -5.58 -11.20
C ILE A 124 -5.77 -6.50 -11.80
N ASN A 125 -5.51 -7.81 -11.78
CA ASN A 125 -6.38 -8.81 -12.39
C ASN A 125 -6.75 -8.47 -13.85
N ASN A 126 -5.73 -8.05 -14.64
CA ASN A 126 -5.85 -7.58 -16.04
C ASN A 126 -6.71 -6.32 -16.25
N THR A 127 -7.09 -5.62 -15.18
CA THR A 127 -7.88 -4.39 -15.25
C THR A 127 -7.01 -3.19 -14.91
N PRO A 128 -6.99 -2.11 -15.70
CA PRO A 128 -6.31 -0.86 -15.34
C PRO A 128 -6.85 -0.31 -14.01
N ALA A 129 -5.97 -0.14 -13.03
CA ALA A 129 -6.35 0.29 -11.69
C ALA A 129 -5.28 1.19 -11.06
N TYR A 130 -5.69 1.97 -10.09
CA TYR A 130 -4.81 2.69 -9.17
C TYR A 130 -4.56 1.81 -7.95
N LEU A 131 -3.29 1.55 -7.65
CA LEU A 131 -2.88 0.78 -6.48
C LEU A 131 -3.08 1.61 -5.21
N ASP A 132 -3.79 1.05 -4.24
CA ASP A 132 -3.93 1.65 -2.91
C ASP A 132 -3.02 0.96 -1.90
N LYS A 133 -2.94 -0.40 -1.99
CA LYS A 133 -2.23 -1.21 -1.00
C LYS A 133 -1.71 -2.52 -1.58
N VAL A 134 -0.54 -2.94 -1.08
CA VAL A 134 -0.04 -4.31 -1.21
C VAL A 134 -0.06 -4.96 0.17
N TYR A 135 -0.75 -6.09 0.31
CA TYR A 135 -0.69 -6.89 1.54
C TYR A 135 0.23 -8.09 1.32
N ILE A 136 1.19 -8.29 2.23
CA ILE A 136 2.16 -9.39 2.16
C ILE A 136 1.90 -10.40 3.28
N GLN A 137 1.57 -11.64 2.90
CA GLN A 137 1.49 -12.78 3.81
C GLN A 137 2.84 -13.47 3.90
N SER A 138 3.45 -13.40 5.06
CA SER A 138 4.74 -14.04 5.33
C SER A 138 4.77 -14.73 6.70
N LYS A 139 5.76 -15.60 6.90
CA LYS A 139 6.16 -16.10 8.23
C LYS A 139 7.63 -15.82 8.46
N ASP A 140 8.06 -15.92 9.69
CA ASP A 140 9.49 -15.87 10.03
C ASP A 140 10.20 -17.04 9.34
N GLY A 141 11.24 -16.71 8.63
CA GLY A 141 12.11 -17.66 7.95
C GLY A 141 13.42 -17.87 8.70
N THR A 142 14.32 -18.63 8.10
CA THR A 142 15.65 -18.89 8.64
C THR A 142 16.50 -17.61 8.62
N PHE A 143 17.27 -17.38 9.69
CA PHE A 143 18.12 -16.18 9.84
C PHE A 143 17.39 -14.83 9.78
N GLY A 144 16.11 -14.78 10.19
CA GLY A 144 15.34 -13.54 10.20
C GLY A 144 14.86 -13.06 8.82
N ILE A 145 15.11 -13.82 7.75
CA ILE A 145 14.61 -13.52 6.42
C ILE A 145 13.20 -14.09 6.30
N PRO A 146 12.14 -13.25 6.14
CA PRO A 146 10.78 -13.75 6.04
C PRO A 146 10.56 -14.58 4.78
N THR A 147 9.83 -15.68 4.91
CA THR A 147 9.32 -16.44 3.76
C THR A 147 7.96 -15.89 3.37
N VAL A 148 7.84 -15.32 2.18
CA VAL A 148 6.58 -14.81 1.63
C VAL A 148 5.84 -15.96 0.95
N TYR A 149 4.54 -16.12 1.26
CA TYR A 149 3.67 -17.12 0.64
C TYR A 149 2.89 -16.54 -0.53
N PHE A 150 2.31 -15.37 -0.30
CA PHE A 150 1.57 -14.64 -1.31
C PHE A 150 1.55 -13.15 -0.97
N TYR A 151 1.22 -12.36 -1.96
CA TYR A 151 0.82 -10.98 -1.75
C TYR A 151 -0.50 -10.70 -2.47
N VAL A 152 -1.21 -9.67 -2.01
CA VAL A 152 -2.47 -9.22 -2.60
C VAL A 152 -2.32 -7.75 -2.96
N LEU A 153 -2.63 -7.42 -4.22
CA LEU A 153 -2.74 -6.05 -4.69
C LEU A 153 -4.19 -5.60 -4.47
N TYR A 154 -4.40 -4.47 -3.85
CA TYR A 154 -5.69 -3.83 -3.69
C TYR A 154 -5.67 -2.47 -4.36
N GLY A 155 -6.71 -2.13 -5.09
CA GLY A 155 -6.81 -0.85 -5.76
C GLY A 155 -8.21 -0.56 -6.24
N LYS A 156 -8.32 0.50 -7.04
CA LYS A 156 -9.56 0.96 -7.64
C LYS A 156 -9.42 1.03 -9.15
N THR A 157 -10.42 0.54 -9.87
CA THR A 157 -10.43 0.60 -11.33
C THR A 157 -10.39 2.03 -11.83
N VAL A 158 -9.65 2.27 -12.91
CA VAL A 158 -9.53 3.61 -13.52
C VAL A 158 -10.88 4.09 -14.08
N SER A 159 -11.71 3.16 -14.58
CA SER A 159 -12.96 3.47 -15.30
C SER A 159 -14.15 3.77 -14.38
N SER A 160 -14.25 3.11 -13.23
CA SER A 160 -15.47 3.16 -12.40
C SER A 160 -15.21 3.40 -10.91
N ASP A 161 -13.94 3.53 -10.49
CA ASP A 161 -13.52 3.67 -9.08
C ASP A 161 -13.99 2.49 -8.18
N GLU A 162 -14.30 1.35 -8.80
CA GLU A 162 -14.69 0.12 -8.09
C GLU A 162 -13.45 -0.58 -7.52
N ASN A 163 -13.64 -1.23 -6.37
CA ASN A 163 -12.57 -2.00 -5.75
C ASN A 163 -12.18 -3.19 -6.64
N VAL A 164 -10.88 -3.40 -6.79
CA VAL A 164 -10.30 -4.54 -7.49
C VAL A 164 -9.15 -5.12 -6.69
N GLU A 165 -9.01 -6.44 -6.73
CA GLU A 165 -7.91 -7.14 -6.05
C GLU A 165 -7.31 -8.24 -6.92
N GLU A 166 -6.04 -8.56 -6.68
CA GLU A 166 -5.32 -9.67 -7.32
C GLU A 166 -4.42 -10.35 -6.30
N LYS A 167 -4.66 -11.64 -6.05
CA LYS A 167 -3.80 -12.46 -5.18
C LYS A 167 -2.78 -13.20 -6.01
N ILE A 168 -1.50 -13.00 -5.70
CA ILE A 168 -0.36 -13.65 -6.36
C ILE A 168 0.31 -14.59 -5.37
N ILE A 169 0.29 -15.89 -5.68
CA ILE A 169 0.93 -16.95 -4.88
C ILE A 169 2.34 -17.14 -5.40
N LEU A 170 3.34 -17.02 -4.51
CA LEU A 170 4.73 -17.29 -4.85
C LEU A 170 4.98 -18.78 -4.77
N LYS A 171 5.31 -19.38 -5.92
CA LYS A 171 5.75 -20.77 -5.95
C LYS A 171 7.13 -20.86 -5.29
N LYS A 172 7.26 -21.80 -4.36
CA LYS A 172 8.55 -22.17 -3.77
C LYS A 172 9.40 -22.93 -4.78
#